data_c6b6511388136781abed2f575bf6efa6
#
_entry.id   c6b6511388136781abed2f575bf6efa6
#
_cell.length_a   1.000
_cell.length_b   1.000
_cell.length_c   1.000
_cell.angle_alpha   90.00
_cell.angle_beta   90.00
_cell.angle_gamma   90.00
#
_symmetry.space_group_name_H-M   'P 1'
#
loop_
_entity.id
_entity.type
_entity.pdbx_description
1 polymer ?
#
loop_
_entity_poly.entity_id
_entity_poly.type
_entity_poly.pdbx_seq_one_letter_code
_entity_poly.pdbx_strand_id
1 'polypeptide(L)'
;GVANGCKISGCALIGGETAEMPGMYSEEEYDLAGFAVGIADKTKIVSGKDVKAGDVLVGVSSSGIHSNGFSFIRKIFLDTYNYDLNQYVEELGMTVGDALLTPTKIYVKLVLDLLEKHNIKAIAHITGGGVIENITRVIPDGLGLDIKTDSWEKPPIFKMIEGFNIVEKRELHKSFNMGIGLVFIVNKEDAPALVDYINNREADEID
;
A
#
# COMPACT_ATOMS: atom_id res chain seq x y z
N GLY A 1 -8.50 14.53 7.61
CA GLY A 1 -7.82 13.52 6.76
C GLY A 1 -6.77 14.18 5.89
N VAL A 2 -7.16 14.96 4.87
CA VAL A 2 -6.23 15.55 3.86
C VAL A 2 -5.11 16.38 4.51
N ALA A 3 -5.45 17.32 5.40
CA ALA A 3 -4.45 18.16 6.08
C ALA A 3 -3.45 17.32 6.89
N ASN A 4 -3.91 16.28 7.56
CA ASN A 4 -3.03 15.37 8.31
C ASN A 4 -2.12 14.57 7.37
N GLY A 5 -2.65 14.05 6.26
CA GLY A 5 -1.85 13.38 5.23
C GLY A 5 -0.76 14.28 4.66
N CYS A 6 -1.08 15.55 4.37
CA CYS A 6 -0.11 16.55 3.93
C CYS A 6 0.99 16.79 4.97
N LYS A 7 0.62 16.90 6.26
CA LYS A 7 1.59 17.07 7.36
C LYS A 7 2.52 15.87 7.47
N ILE A 8 2.00 14.65 7.43
CA ILE A 8 2.79 13.42 7.53
C ILE A 8 3.76 13.30 6.34
N SER A 9 3.26 13.54 5.13
CA SER A 9 4.08 13.46 3.90
C SER A 9 5.07 14.62 3.74
N GLY A 10 4.92 15.70 4.51
CA GLY A 10 5.70 16.93 4.32
C GLY A 10 5.27 17.75 3.09
N CYS A 11 4.06 17.53 2.58
CA CYS A 11 3.48 18.24 1.46
C CYS A 11 2.72 19.49 1.92
N ALA A 12 2.87 20.61 1.25
CA ALA A 12 2.09 21.82 1.53
C ALA A 12 0.66 21.66 1.00
N LEU A 13 -0.33 21.92 1.84
CA LEU A 13 -1.72 22.03 1.41
C LEU A 13 -1.97 23.47 0.99
N ILE A 14 -1.85 23.75 -0.32
CA ILE A 14 -1.84 25.13 -0.84
C ILE A 14 -3.22 25.66 -1.22
N GLY A 15 -4.22 24.80 -1.30
CA GLY A 15 -5.57 25.22 -1.65
C GLY A 15 -6.54 24.06 -1.74
N GLY A 16 -7.77 24.39 -1.99
CA GLY A 16 -8.87 23.46 -2.19
C GLY A 16 -10.17 24.23 -2.38
N GLU A 17 -11.19 23.54 -2.81
CA GLU A 17 -12.52 24.07 -3.02
C GLU A 17 -13.55 23.01 -2.70
N THR A 18 -14.74 23.45 -2.30
CA THR A 18 -15.92 22.60 -2.20
C THR A 18 -16.96 23.14 -3.17
N ALA A 19 -17.46 22.29 -4.06
CA ALA A 19 -18.48 22.66 -5.02
C ALA A 19 -19.71 21.75 -4.86
N GLU A 20 -20.90 22.34 -4.88
CA GLU A 20 -22.13 21.60 -5.04
C GLU A 20 -22.34 21.22 -6.51
N MET A 21 -22.75 19.99 -6.76
CA MET A 21 -22.95 19.47 -8.11
C MET A 21 -24.38 18.89 -8.26
N PRO A 22 -25.40 19.75 -8.27
CA PRO A 22 -26.81 19.32 -8.37
C PRO A 22 -27.04 18.50 -9.65
N GLY A 23 -27.70 17.35 -9.49
CA GLY A 23 -27.99 16.44 -10.60
C GLY A 23 -26.86 15.49 -10.98
N MET A 24 -25.66 15.62 -10.38
CA MET A 24 -24.55 14.68 -10.53
C MET A 24 -24.46 13.75 -9.33
N TYR A 25 -24.61 14.27 -8.13
CA TYR A 25 -24.62 13.52 -6.86
C TYR A 25 -25.98 13.65 -6.19
N SER A 26 -26.38 12.61 -5.44
CA SER A 26 -27.50 12.70 -4.50
C SER A 26 -27.10 13.49 -3.25
N GLU A 27 -28.08 13.89 -2.44
CA GLU A 27 -27.85 14.80 -1.29
C GLU A 27 -26.84 14.26 -0.25
N GLU A 28 -26.68 12.94 -0.15
CA GLU A 28 -25.76 12.31 0.81
C GLU A 28 -24.45 11.79 0.17
N GLU A 29 -24.28 11.98 -1.12
CA GLU A 29 -23.08 11.55 -1.83
C GLU A 29 -22.09 12.68 -1.99
N TYR A 30 -20.80 12.35 -1.84
CA TYR A 30 -19.70 13.25 -2.13
C TYR A 30 -18.47 12.50 -2.61
N ASP A 31 -17.62 13.19 -3.35
CA ASP A 31 -16.32 12.71 -3.77
C ASP A 31 -15.20 13.61 -3.23
N LEU A 32 -14.03 13.01 -3.04
CA LEU A 32 -12.81 13.73 -2.71
C LEU A 32 -11.82 13.57 -3.86
N ALA A 33 -11.37 14.69 -4.42
CA ALA A 33 -10.33 14.71 -5.43
C ALA A 33 -9.10 15.44 -4.91
N GLY A 34 -7.93 14.87 -5.14
CA GLY A 34 -6.64 15.48 -4.80
C GLY A 34 -5.80 15.67 -6.05
N PHE A 35 -5.13 16.83 -6.14
CA PHE A 35 -4.17 17.12 -7.19
C PHE A 35 -2.85 17.52 -6.56
N ALA A 36 -1.78 16.78 -6.88
CA ALA A 36 -0.45 17.01 -6.33
C ALA A 36 0.52 17.44 -7.45
N VAL A 37 1.31 18.46 -7.17
CA VAL A 37 2.40 18.92 -8.06
C VAL A 37 3.72 18.75 -7.32
N GLY A 38 4.69 18.13 -7.98
CA GLY A 38 6.03 17.96 -7.45
C GLY A 38 7.10 18.24 -8.50
N ILE A 39 8.33 18.42 -8.05
CA ILE A 39 9.49 18.62 -8.91
C ILE A 39 10.49 17.51 -8.57
N ALA A 40 11.02 16.86 -9.60
CA ALA A 40 12.09 15.87 -9.44
C ALA A 40 13.26 16.22 -10.37
N ASP A 41 14.48 16.00 -9.86
CA ASP A 41 15.67 16.05 -10.72
C ASP A 41 15.61 14.89 -11.72
N LYS A 42 15.71 15.22 -13.00
CA LYS A 42 15.64 14.23 -14.08
C LYS A 42 16.70 13.11 -13.95
N THR A 43 17.84 13.44 -13.36
CA THR A 43 18.95 12.49 -13.15
C THR A 43 18.72 11.54 -11.98
N LYS A 44 17.76 11.87 -11.08
CA LYS A 44 17.41 11.09 -9.90
C LYS A 44 16.13 10.26 -10.05
N ILE A 45 15.53 10.25 -11.25
CA ILE A 45 14.30 9.50 -11.48
C ILE A 45 14.59 8.00 -11.43
N VAL A 46 13.90 7.31 -10.52
CA VAL A 46 13.92 5.84 -10.41
C VAL A 46 13.00 5.25 -11.47
N SER A 47 13.58 4.70 -12.55
CA SER A 47 12.82 4.29 -13.73
C SER A 47 12.63 2.78 -13.87
N GLY A 48 13.31 1.97 -13.05
CA GLY A 48 13.29 0.51 -13.16
C GLY A 48 14.15 -0.09 -14.28
N LYS A 49 14.69 0.73 -15.19
CA LYS A 49 15.44 0.26 -16.38
C LYS A 49 16.70 -0.57 -16.05
N ASP A 50 17.28 -0.36 -14.88
CA ASP A 50 18.50 -1.01 -14.42
C ASP A 50 18.22 -2.30 -13.60
N VAL A 51 16.95 -2.69 -13.48
CA VAL A 51 16.55 -3.95 -12.86
C VAL A 51 16.97 -5.12 -13.74
N LYS A 52 17.56 -6.15 -13.14
CA LYS A 52 18.07 -7.34 -13.82
C LYS A 52 17.75 -8.62 -13.06
N ALA A 53 17.87 -9.74 -13.71
CA ALA A 53 17.75 -11.05 -13.06
C ALA A 53 18.76 -11.18 -11.90
N GLY A 54 18.29 -11.67 -10.76
CA GLY A 54 19.06 -11.79 -9.52
C GLY A 54 18.92 -10.62 -8.56
N ASP A 55 18.28 -9.51 -8.98
CA ASP A 55 17.87 -8.45 -8.05
C ASP A 55 16.80 -8.94 -7.07
N VAL A 56 16.71 -8.32 -5.91
CA VAL A 56 15.87 -8.75 -4.79
C VAL A 56 14.76 -7.75 -4.54
N LEU A 57 13.57 -8.29 -4.23
CA LEU A 57 12.41 -7.52 -3.79
C LEU A 57 12.46 -7.35 -2.27
N VAL A 58 12.41 -6.13 -1.79
CA VAL A 58 12.27 -5.79 -0.36
C VAL A 58 10.91 -5.17 -0.14
N GLY A 59 10.02 -5.90 0.54
CA GLY A 59 8.67 -5.45 0.86
C GLY A 59 8.63 -4.62 2.14
N VAL A 60 7.78 -3.60 2.16
CA VAL A 60 7.47 -2.79 3.34
C VAL A 60 6.01 -3.02 3.74
N SER A 61 5.78 -3.20 5.03
CA SER A 61 4.46 -3.48 5.59
C SER A 61 3.40 -2.45 5.19
N SER A 62 2.18 -2.93 4.92
CA SER A 62 1.00 -2.09 4.86
C SER A 62 0.39 -1.90 6.25
N SER A 63 -0.43 -0.87 6.42
CA SER A 63 -1.22 -0.65 7.63
C SER A 63 -2.51 -1.49 7.67
N GLY A 64 -2.85 -2.16 6.58
CA GLY A 64 -4.10 -2.90 6.39
C GLY A 64 -4.47 -2.96 4.91
N ILE A 65 -5.77 -2.92 4.62
CA ILE A 65 -6.32 -3.06 3.26
C ILE A 65 -5.87 -1.91 2.35
N HIS A 66 -5.56 -0.75 2.92
CA HIS A 66 -5.37 0.50 2.20
C HIS A 66 -6.66 0.93 1.49
N SER A 67 -6.58 1.31 0.22
CA SER A 67 -7.72 1.89 -0.52
C SER A 67 -8.20 1.03 -1.69
N ASN A 68 -7.86 -0.26 -1.71
CA ASN A 68 -8.18 -1.16 -2.82
C ASN A 68 -8.99 -2.38 -2.36
N GLY A 69 -9.82 -2.90 -3.27
CA GLY A 69 -10.59 -4.12 -3.02
C GLY A 69 -11.88 -3.91 -2.23
N PHE A 70 -12.33 -2.67 -1.99
CA PHE A 70 -13.48 -2.39 -1.13
C PHE A 70 -14.82 -2.91 -1.67
N SER A 71 -14.99 -3.06 -2.99
CA SER A 71 -16.18 -3.72 -3.52
C SER A 71 -16.28 -5.18 -3.06
N PHE A 72 -15.14 -5.88 -3.02
CA PHE A 72 -15.05 -7.24 -2.52
C PHE A 72 -15.23 -7.30 -0.99
N ILE A 73 -14.63 -6.36 -0.26
CA ILE A 73 -14.78 -6.23 1.20
C ILE A 73 -16.24 -6.03 1.58
N ARG A 74 -16.95 -5.08 0.95
CA ARG A 74 -18.38 -4.87 1.22
C ARG A 74 -19.19 -6.12 0.97
N LYS A 75 -18.96 -6.78 -0.16
CA LYS A 75 -19.65 -8.01 -0.49
C LYS A 75 -19.42 -9.12 0.56
N ILE A 76 -18.20 -9.28 1.05
CA ILE A 76 -17.90 -10.31 2.06
C ILE A 76 -18.47 -9.90 3.42
N PHE A 77 -18.02 -8.78 3.96
CA PHE A 77 -18.31 -8.44 5.34
C PHE A 77 -19.77 -8.03 5.54
N LEU A 78 -20.33 -7.22 4.63
CA LEU A 78 -21.68 -6.69 4.79
C LEU A 78 -22.73 -7.60 4.17
N ASP A 79 -22.58 -7.98 2.90
CA ASP A 79 -23.64 -8.68 2.17
C ASP A 79 -23.68 -10.19 2.48
N THR A 80 -22.51 -10.83 2.61
CA THR A 80 -22.44 -12.29 2.76
C THR A 80 -22.46 -12.72 4.22
N TYR A 81 -21.64 -12.10 5.07
CA TYR A 81 -21.52 -12.49 6.47
C TYR A 81 -22.23 -11.56 7.45
N ASN A 82 -22.82 -10.46 6.96
CA ASN A 82 -23.60 -9.50 7.74
C ASN A 82 -22.90 -9.01 9.02
N TYR A 83 -21.59 -8.71 8.92
CA TYR A 83 -20.88 -8.13 10.05
C TYR A 83 -21.42 -6.75 10.40
N ASP A 84 -21.64 -6.50 11.69
CA ASP A 84 -21.83 -5.13 12.18
C ASP A 84 -20.46 -4.42 12.18
N LEU A 85 -20.38 -3.25 11.57
CA LEU A 85 -19.16 -2.44 11.54
C LEU A 85 -18.68 -2.04 12.94
N ASN A 86 -19.58 -1.94 13.91
CA ASN A 86 -19.26 -1.65 15.30
C ASN A 86 -18.90 -2.91 16.12
N GLN A 87 -19.00 -4.11 15.51
CA GLN A 87 -18.64 -5.33 16.19
C GLN A 87 -17.14 -5.37 16.44
N TYR A 88 -16.75 -5.53 17.71
CA TYR A 88 -15.36 -5.79 18.08
C TYR A 88 -14.99 -7.24 17.72
N VAL A 89 -13.85 -7.43 17.09
CA VAL A 89 -13.30 -8.74 16.71
C VAL A 89 -11.95 -8.91 17.38
N GLU A 90 -11.82 -9.93 18.22
CA GLU A 90 -10.63 -10.14 19.06
C GLU A 90 -9.36 -10.35 18.20
N GLU A 91 -9.48 -11.10 17.11
CA GLU A 91 -8.39 -11.36 16.18
C GLU A 91 -7.88 -10.08 15.47
N LEU A 92 -8.75 -9.08 15.31
CA LEU A 92 -8.39 -7.78 14.75
C LEU A 92 -7.87 -6.80 15.82
N GLY A 93 -8.24 -7.02 17.09
CA GLY A 93 -7.96 -6.11 18.20
C GLY A 93 -8.73 -4.78 18.15
N MET A 94 -9.75 -4.69 17.29
CA MET A 94 -10.54 -3.48 17.05
C MET A 94 -11.91 -3.82 16.45
N THR A 95 -12.75 -2.81 16.19
CA THR A 95 -14.00 -3.03 15.46
C THR A 95 -13.75 -3.37 14.00
N VAL A 96 -14.71 -4.04 13.36
CA VAL A 96 -14.66 -4.30 11.91
C VAL A 96 -14.51 -2.99 11.14
N GLY A 97 -15.31 -1.97 11.50
CA GLY A 97 -15.25 -0.65 10.88
C GLY A 97 -13.87 0.00 10.97
N ASP A 98 -13.26 -0.01 12.17
CA ASP A 98 -11.92 0.57 12.37
C ASP A 98 -10.86 -0.16 11.54
N ALA A 99 -10.92 -1.49 11.50
CA ALA A 99 -9.98 -2.30 10.70
C ALA A 99 -10.12 -2.00 9.19
N LEU A 100 -11.35 -1.85 8.70
CA LEU A 100 -11.61 -1.53 7.30
C LEU A 100 -11.27 -0.07 6.95
N LEU A 101 -11.37 0.85 7.90
CA LEU A 101 -11.08 2.28 7.72
C LEU A 101 -9.65 2.66 8.10
N THR A 102 -8.80 1.70 8.46
CA THR A 102 -7.38 1.97 8.74
C THR A 102 -6.75 2.72 7.55
N PRO A 103 -6.19 3.94 7.77
CA PRO A 103 -5.66 4.75 6.69
C PRO A 103 -4.52 4.08 5.93
N THR A 104 -4.42 4.35 4.64
CA THR A 104 -3.26 3.95 3.83
C THR A 104 -1.98 4.50 4.44
N LYS A 105 -0.99 3.65 4.67
CA LYS A 105 0.33 4.04 5.18
C LYS A 105 1.01 5.01 4.22
N ILE A 106 1.54 6.11 4.74
CA ILE A 106 2.25 7.12 3.96
C ILE A 106 3.74 6.81 3.97
N TYR A 107 4.29 6.47 2.81
CA TYR A 107 5.70 6.05 2.65
C TYR A 107 6.64 7.17 2.24
N VAL A 108 6.16 8.40 2.05
CA VAL A 108 6.90 9.49 1.42
C VAL A 108 8.24 9.75 2.08
N LYS A 109 8.25 9.95 3.40
CA LYS A 109 9.49 10.24 4.15
C LYS A 109 10.47 9.07 4.10
N LEU A 110 9.96 7.83 4.21
CA LEU A 110 10.79 6.63 4.10
C LEU A 110 11.43 6.55 2.70
N VAL A 111 10.64 6.74 1.65
CA VAL A 111 11.13 6.67 0.25
C VAL A 111 12.19 7.73 0.00
N LEU A 112 11.93 8.99 0.38
CA LEU A 112 12.89 10.07 0.17
C LEU A 112 14.21 9.83 0.89
N ASP A 113 14.16 9.37 2.12
CA ASP A 113 15.33 9.08 2.92
C ASP A 113 16.13 7.88 2.35
N LEU A 114 15.46 6.84 1.93
CA LEU A 114 16.11 5.68 1.30
C LEU A 114 16.76 6.01 -0.05
N LEU A 115 16.15 6.89 -0.84
CA LEU A 115 16.73 7.33 -2.12
C LEU A 115 18.01 8.15 -1.95
N GLU A 116 18.22 8.76 -0.78
CA GLU A 116 19.48 9.46 -0.47
C GLU A 116 20.59 8.52 -0.02
N LYS A 117 20.26 7.39 0.59
CA LYS A 117 21.22 6.51 1.29
C LYS A 117 21.48 5.18 0.58
N HIS A 118 20.56 4.73 -0.24
CA HIS A 118 20.61 3.41 -0.88
C HIS A 118 20.41 3.49 -2.39
N ASN A 119 21.00 2.54 -3.10
CA ASN A 119 20.83 2.41 -4.55
C ASN A 119 19.55 1.63 -4.87
N ILE A 120 18.44 2.34 -5.00
CA ILE A 120 17.13 1.79 -5.34
C ILE A 120 16.95 1.79 -6.85
N LYS A 121 16.71 0.61 -7.45
CA LYS A 121 16.53 0.45 -8.90
C LYS A 121 15.09 0.68 -9.35
N ALA A 122 14.14 0.21 -8.55
CA ALA A 122 12.71 0.42 -8.81
C ALA A 122 11.92 0.46 -7.51
N ILE A 123 10.75 1.09 -7.58
CA ILE A 123 9.80 1.21 -6.47
C ILE A 123 8.42 0.87 -7.01
N ALA A 124 7.70 -0.04 -6.36
CA ALA A 124 6.32 -0.37 -6.66
C ALA A 124 5.42 -0.08 -5.46
N HIS A 125 4.49 0.87 -5.58
CA HIS A 125 3.42 1.08 -4.61
C HIS A 125 2.31 0.07 -4.91
N ILE A 126 1.96 -0.75 -3.92
CA ILE A 126 1.00 -1.84 -4.11
C ILE A 126 -0.42 -1.31 -3.94
N THR A 127 -1.13 -1.26 -5.06
CA THR A 127 -2.49 -0.76 -5.20
C THR A 127 -3.39 -1.80 -5.88
N GLY A 128 -4.38 -1.40 -6.66
CA GLY A 128 -5.18 -2.31 -7.48
C GLY A 128 -4.30 -3.12 -8.43
N GLY A 129 -4.57 -4.42 -8.54
CA GLY A 129 -3.73 -5.38 -9.24
C GLY A 129 -2.75 -6.14 -8.33
N GLY A 130 -2.67 -5.74 -7.04
CA GLY A 130 -1.89 -6.41 -6.01
C GLY A 130 -0.38 -6.44 -6.28
N VAL A 131 0.32 -7.30 -5.56
CA VAL A 131 1.79 -7.35 -5.60
C VAL A 131 2.30 -7.66 -7.00
N ILE A 132 1.68 -8.61 -7.69
CA ILE A 132 2.17 -9.10 -8.98
C ILE A 132 2.12 -8.00 -10.05
N GLU A 133 0.94 -7.42 -10.29
CA GLU A 133 0.76 -6.44 -11.36
C GLU A 133 1.53 -5.13 -11.11
N ASN A 134 1.61 -4.67 -9.85
CA ASN A 134 2.31 -3.44 -9.55
C ASN A 134 3.84 -3.59 -9.70
N ILE A 135 4.41 -4.75 -9.37
CA ILE A 135 5.85 -4.97 -9.57
C ILE A 135 6.18 -5.14 -11.05
N THR A 136 5.36 -5.88 -11.81
CA THR A 136 5.61 -6.07 -13.25
C THR A 136 5.61 -4.78 -14.05
N ARG A 137 4.90 -3.74 -13.59
CA ARG A 137 4.90 -2.41 -14.24
C ARG A 137 6.22 -1.65 -14.13
N VAL A 138 7.07 -2.00 -13.18
CA VAL A 138 8.31 -1.25 -12.87
C VAL A 138 9.58 -2.02 -13.18
N ILE A 139 9.47 -3.20 -13.81
CA ILE A 139 10.62 -4.00 -14.26
C ILE A 139 10.66 -4.08 -15.78
N PRO A 140 11.84 -4.27 -16.38
CA PRO A 140 11.98 -4.48 -17.84
C PRO A 140 11.24 -5.72 -18.34
N ASP A 141 10.80 -5.67 -19.59
CA ASP A 141 10.24 -6.82 -20.28
C ASP A 141 11.20 -8.01 -20.30
N GLY A 142 10.64 -9.21 -20.20
CA GLY A 142 11.40 -10.47 -20.21
C GLY A 142 11.91 -10.91 -18.84
N LEU A 143 11.73 -10.12 -17.79
CA LEU A 143 11.99 -10.55 -16.42
C LEU A 143 10.75 -11.19 -15.80
N GLY A 144 10.99 -12.21 -14.96
CA GLY A 144 9.98 -12.86 -14.13
C GLY A 144 10.10 -12.45 -12.67
N LEU A 145 9.05 -12.76 -11.89
CA LEU A 145 8.99 -12.53 -10.45
C LEU A 145 8.94 -13.86 -9.71
N ASP A 146 9.75 -13.96 -8.67
CA ASP A 146 9.65 -15.03 -7.66
C ASP A 146 9.29 -14.38 -6.32
N ILE A 147 8.03 -14.49 -5.91
CA ILE A 147 7.49 -13.88 -4.69
C ILE A 147 7.20 -14.97 -3.68
N LYS A 148 7.96 -14.97 -2.58
CA LYS A 148 7.74 -15.88 -1.46
C LYS A 148 6.68 -15.33 -0.53
N THR A 149 5.42 -15.70 -0.74
CA THR A 149 4.26 -15.18 -0.01
C THR A 149 4.19 -15.58 1.45
N ASP A 150 5.09 -16.44 1.91
CA ASP A 150 5.31 -16.88 3.28
C ASP A 150 6.48 -16.17 3.98
N SER A 151 7.16 -15.25 3.30
CA SER A 151 8.30 -14.52 3.85
C SER A 151 7.92 -13.34 4.77
N TRP A 152 6.65 -13.03 4.92
CA TRP A 152 6.15 -12.00 5.84
C TRP A 152 4.91 -12.45 6.60
N GLU A 153 4.70 -11.87 7.76
CA GLU A 153 3.47 -12.08 8.51
C GLU A 153 2.34 -11.19 7.95
N LYS A 154 1.23 -11.82 7.58
CA LYS A 154 0.06 -11.09 7.09
C LYS A 154 -0.68 -10.44 8.26
N PRO A 155 -1.10 -9.17 8.13
CA PRO A 155 -2.00 -8.52 9.07
C PRO A 155 -3.27 -9.35 9.35
N PRO A 156 -3.84 -9.27 10.56
CA PRO A 156 -5.00 -10.08 10.96
C PRO A 156 -6.17 -9.99 9.99
N ILE A 157 -6.44 -8.81 9.44
CA ILE A 157 -7.53 -8.61 8.47
C ILE A 157 -7.38 -9.50 7.22
N PHE A 158 -6.16 -9.73 6.73
CA PHE A 158 -5.94 -10.61 5.58
C PHE A 158 -6.03 -12.08 5.96
N LYS A 159 -5.60 -12.47 7.17
CA LYS A 159 -5.83 -13.83 7.69
C LYS A 159 -7.32 -14.14 7.77
N MET A 160 -8.11 -13.18 8.23
CA MET A 160 -9.57 -13.27 8.30
C MET A 160 -10.19 -13.41 6.89
N ILE A 161 -9.77 -12.56 5.93
CA ILE A 161 -10.26 -12.64 4.54
C ILE A 161 -9.91 -13.98 3.89
N GLU A 162 -8.69 -14.48 4.10
CA GLU A 162 -8.28 -15.82 3.63
C GLU A 162 -9.13 -16.93 4.26
N GLY A 163 -9.48 -16.78 5.55
CA GLY A 163 -10.28 -17.76 6.30
C GLY A 163 -11.70 -17.95 5.77
N PHE A 164 -12.26 -16.96 5.08
CA PHE A 164 -13.58 -17.09 4.43
C PHE A 164 -13.59 -18.06 3.23
N ASN A 165 -12.43 -18.36 2.63
CA ASN A 165 -12.28 -19.28 1.50
C ASN A 165 -13.22 -19.01 0.31
N ILE A 166 -13.55 -17.74 0.03
CA ILE A 166 -14.50 -17.35 -1.02
C ILE A 166 -13.87 -17.42 -2.41
N VAL A 167 -12.57 -17.12 -2.49
CA VAL A 167 -11.78 -17.14 -3.72
C VAL A 167 -10.43 -17.79 -3.48
N GLU A 168 -9.77 -18.21 -4.56
CA GLU A 168 -8.42 -18.75 -4.47
C GLU A 168 -7.43 -17.70 -3.94
N LYS A 169 -6.42 -18.15 -3.19
CA LYS A 169 -5.37 -17.27 -2.63
C LYS A 169 -4.71 -16.38 -3.67
N ARG A 170 -4.52 -16.88 -4.90
CA ARG A 170 -3.95 -16.10 -6.00
C ARG A 170 -4.80 -14.89 -6.37
N GLU A 171 -6.12 -15.01 -6.33
CA GLU A 171 -7.03 -13.89 -6.63
C GLU A 171 -7.00 -12.83 -5.53
N LEU A 172 -6.80 -13.23 -4.26
CA LEU A 172 -6.58 -12.28 -3.17
C LEU A 172 -5.32 -11.44 -3.40
N HIS A 173 -4.23 -12.06 -3.87
CA HIS A 173 -2.97 -11.35 -4.20
C HIS A 173 -3.06 -10.44 -5.44
N LYS A 174 -4.13 -10.52 -6.23
CA LYS A 174 -4.44 -9.55 -7.30
C LYS A 174 -5.33 -8.40 -6.81
N SER A 175 -6.19 -8.69 -5.82
CA SER A 175 -7.16 -7.70 -5.32
C SER A 175 -6.60 -6.86 -4.18
N PHE A 176 -5.70 -7.42 -3.38
CA PHE A 176 -5.20 -6.84 -2.14
C PHE A 176 -3.68 -6.80 -2.09
N ASN A 177 -3.17 -5.94 -1.22
CA ASN A 177 -1.74 -5.84 -0.93
C ASN A 177 -1.21 -7.00 -0.04
N MET A 178 -2.09 -7.75 0.60
CA MET A 178 -1.82 -8.91 1.48
C MET A 178 -0.76 -8.64 2.56
N GLY A 179 -0.64 -7.39 3.00
CA GLY A 179 0.29 -6.97 4.04
C GLY A 179 1.55 -6.24 3.54
N ILE A 180 1.74 -6.14 2.23
CA ILE A 180 2.87 -5.41 1.62
C ILE A 180 2.33 -4.21 0.85
N GLY A 181 2.62 -3.00 1.34
CA GLY A 181 2.12 -1.77 0.71
C GLY A 181 3.10 -1.11 -0.26
N LEU A 182 4.41 -1.36 -0.09
CA LEU A 182 5.46 -0.84 -0.96
C LEU A 182 6.53 -1.91 -1.18
N VAL A 183 7.15 -1.91 -2.37
CA VAL A 183 8.25 -2.82 -2.69
C VAL A 183 9.39 -2.03 -3.31
N PHE A 184 10.60 -2.22 -2.80
CA PHE A 184 11.85 -1.75 -3.40
C PHE A 184 12.53 -2.88 -4.15
N ILE A 185 13.17 -2.57 -5.29
CA ILE A 185 14.02 -3.50 -6.01
C ILE A 185 15.45 -3.02 -5.95
N VAL A 186 16.33 -3.87 -5.44
CA VAL A 186 17.74 -3.56 -5.18
C VAL A 186 18.65 -4.71 -5.61
N ASN A 187 19.96 -4.47 -5.67
CA ASN A 187 20.91 -5.60 -5.81
C ASN A 187 20.78 -6.53 -4.60
N LYS A 188 21.09 -7.79 -4.82
CA LYS A 188 21.02 -8.82 -3.78
C LYS A 188 21.90 -8.52 -2.57
N GLU A 189 23.09 -7.99 -2.82
CA GLU A 189 24.05 -7.62 -1.79
C GLU A 189 23.61 -6.42 -0.92
N ASP A 190 22.78 -5.53 -1.47
CA ASP A 190 22.30 -4.32 -0.78
C ASP A 190 21.05 -4.60 0.09
N ALA A 191 20.33 -5.70 -0.18
CA ALA A 191 19.05 -6.01 0.47
C ALA A 191 19.13 -6.13 2.00
N PRO A 192 20.13 -6.81 2.62
CA PRO A 192 20.20 -6.91 4.07
C PRO A 192 20.34 -5.53 4.76
N ALA A 193 21.20 -4.67 4.23
CA ALA A 193 21.40 -3.33 4.78
C ALA A 193 20.14 -2.46 4.66
N LEU A 194 19.39 -2.61 3.54
CA LEU A 194 18.13 -1.92 3.32
C LEU A 194 17.06 -2.39 4.33
N VAL A 195 16.94 -3.70 4.53
CA VAL A 195 15.98 -4.27 5.51
C VAL A 195 16.30 -3.81 6.92
N ASP A 196 17.54 -3.88 7.34
CA ASP A 196 17.98 -3.42 8.66
C ASP A 196 17.68 -1.94 8.86
N TYR A 197 17.92 -1.12 7.83
CA TYR A 197 17.62 0.31 7.88
C TYR A 197 16.12 0.60 8.04
N ILE A 198 15.27 -0.09 7.27
CA ILE A 198 13.82 0.08 7.34
C ILE A 198 13.30 -0.34 8.71
N ASN A 199 13.73 -1.50 9.23
CA ASN A 199 13.26 -2.01 10.52
C ASN A 199 13.66 -1.11 11.69
N ASN A 200 14.89 -0.58 11.70
CA ASN A 200 15.33 0.34 12.75
C ASN A 200 14.56 1.66 12.71
N ARG A 201 14.26 2.18 11.52
CA ARG A 201 13.48 3.40 11.37
C ARG A 201 12.01 3.23 11.78
N GLU A 202 11.38 2.10 11.44
CA GLU A 202 10.00 1.81 11.87
C GLU A 202 9.89 1.66 13.39
N ALA A 203 10.94 1.20 14.05
CA ALA A 203 11.00 1.16 15.51
C ALA A 203 11.04 2.56 16.14
N ASP A 204 11.79 3.49 15.54
CA ASP A 204 11.89 4.88 16.01
C ASP A 204 10.60 5.71 15.77
N GLU A 205 9.74 5.31 14.83
CA GLU A 205 8.46 6.01 14.56
C GLU A 205 7.31 5.56 15.49
N ILE A 206 7.51 4.51 16.31
CA ILE A 206 6.53 3.98 17.26
C ILE A 206 6.65 4.63 18.66
N ASP A 207 7.74 5.29 18.95
CA ASP A 207 7.98 6.07 20.18
C ASP A 207 7.54 7.55 20.00
#